data_196bf10b52cc82c292a4c5a0e9e9fbf9
#
_entry.id   196bf10b52cc82c292a4c5a0e9e9fbf9
#
_cell.length_a   1.000
_cell.length_b   1.000
_cell.length_c   1.000
_cell.angle_alpha   90.00
_cell.angle_beta   90.00
_cell.angle_gamma   90.00
#
_symmetry.space_group_name_H-M   'P 1'
#
loop_
_entity.id
_entity.type
_entity.pdbx_description
1 polymer ?
#
loop_
_entity_poly.entity_id
_entity_poly.type
_entity_poly.pdbx_seq_one_letter_code
_entity_poly.pdbx_strand_id
1 'polypeptide(L)'
;MSLIGKEISDFTVQAYTNGEFKPVSKNDILGKWSVFFFYPADFTFVCPTELEDLANKYSEFQAINCEIYSVSCDTHFVHKAWHDVSKTIQKIQYPMLADPTGALARDFEVMIESDGLAERGSFIVNPEGKIVAYEVIAGNVGRNADELFRRVQASQFVAEHGDQVCPA
;
A
#
# COMPACT_ATOMS: atom_id res chain seq x y z
N MET A 1 15.86 -6.78 11.27
CA MET A 1 16.54 -7.19 10.01
C MET A 1 15.91 -6.41 8.87
N SER A 2 16.66 -6.05 7.80
CA SER A 2 16.08 -5.34 6.65
C SER A 2 15.15 -6.25 5.85
N LEU A 3 14.06 -5.66 5.33
CA LEU A 3 13.13 -6.36 4.44
C LEU A 3 13.52 -6.22 2.95
N ILE A 4 14.58 -5.48 2.64
CA ILE A 4 15.04 -5.30 1.25
C ILE A 4 15.43 -6.65 0.64
N GLY A 5 14.85 -6.95 -0.51
CA GLY A 5 15.03 -8.22 -1.22
C GLY A 5 14.13 -9.36 -0.76
N LYS A 6 13.34 -9.15 0.32
CA LYS A 6 12.35 -10.15 0.75
C LYS A 6 11.27 -10.29 -0.31
N GLU A 7 11.00 -11.53 -0.72
CA GLU A 7 9.84 -11.85 -1.54
C GLU A 7 8.59 -11.87 -0.66
N ILE A 8 7.52 -11.22 -1.11
CA ILE A 8 6.24 -11.26 -0.39
C ILE A 8 5.68 -12.68 -0.40
N SER A 9 5.06 -13.08 0.71
CA SER A 9 4.46 -14.40 0.84
C SER A 9 3.20 -14.52 -0.02
N ASP A 10 2.77 -15.75 -0.32
CA ASP A 10 1.48 -15.99 -0.96
C ASP A 10 0.37 -15.47 -0.07
N PHE A 11 -0.57 -14.79 -0.68
CA PHE A 11 -1.77 -14.30 0.01
C PHE A 11 -2.96 -14.25 -0.94
N THR A 12 -4.15 -14.29 -0.36
CA THR A 12 -5.41 -13.94 -1.00
C THR A 12 -6.28 -13.25 0.04
N VAL A 13 -6.64 -12.00 -0.23
CA VAL A 13 -7.50 -11.20 0.65
C VAL A 13 -8.65 -10.60 -0.14
N GLN A 14 -9.73 -10.23 0.54
CA GLN A 14 -10.78 -9.45 -0.09
C GLN A 14 -10.38 -8.00 -0.22
N ALA A 15 -10.84 -7.33 -1.26
CA ALA A 15 -10.64 -5.91 -1.47
C ALA A 15 -11.94 -5.22 -1.85
N TYR A 16 -12.03 -3.94 -1.51
CA TYR A 16 -13.05 -3.05 -2.05
C TYR A 16 -12.41 -2.16 -3.11
N THR A 17 -12.99 -2.17 -4.31
CA THR A 17 -12.48 -1.37 -5.44
C THR A 17 -13.65 -0.91 -6.31
N ASN A 18 -13.83 0.41 -6.45
CA ASN A 18 -14.80 1.00 -7.36
C ASN A 18 -16.22 0.40 -7.26
N GLY A 19 -16.71 0.23 -6.03
CA GLY A 19 -18.06 -0.28 -5.78
C GLY A 19 -18.19 -1.79 -5.72
N GLU A 20 -17.11 -2.53 -5.94
CA GLU A 20 -17.12 -3.99 -5.98
C GLU A 20 -16.22 -4.62 -4.93
N PHE A 21 -16.60 -5.81 -4.46
CA PHE A 21 -15.71 -6.68 -3.70
C PHE A 21 -15.02 -7.65 -4.64
N LYS A 22 -13.68 -7.71 -4.57
CA LYS A 22 -12.86 -8.62 -5.39
C LYS A 22 -11.78 -9.25 -4.53
N PRO A 23 -11.45 -10.53 -4.73
CA PRO A 23 -10.23 -11.08 -4.16
C PRO A 23 -9.01 -10.51 -4.86
N VAL A 24 -7.95 -10.25 -4.09
CA VAL A 24 -6.62 -9.88 -4.59
C VAL A 24 -5.62 -10.88 -4.04
N SER A 25 -4.79 -11.43 -4.91
CA SER A 25 -3.78 -12.42 -4.56
C SER A 25 -2.39 -11.96 -4.97
N LYS A 26 -1.37 -12.69 -4.53
CA LYS A 26 0.01 -12.43 -4.97
C LYS A 26 0.15 -12.45 -6.49
N ASN A 27 -0.57 -13.34 -7.18
CA ASN A 27 -0.52 -13.41 -8.65
C ASN A 27 -0.97 -12.10 -9.31
N ASP A 28 -1.88 -11.36 -8.70
CA ASP A 28 -2.31 -10.05 -9.21
C ASP A 28 -1.22 -8.98 -9.04
N ILE A 29 -0.30 -9.17 -8.10
CA ILE A 29 0.79 -8.25 -7.80
C ILE A 29 1.95 -8.45 -8.78
N LEU A 30 2.22 -9.70 -9.17
CA LEU A 30 3.36 -10.02 -10.02
C LEU A 30 3.21 -9.43 -11.43
N GLY A 31 4.33 -9.04 -12.03
CA GLY A 31 4.40 -8.48 -13.39
C GLY A 31 4.22 -6.97 -13.48
N LYS A 32 3.95 -6.28 -12.39
CA LYS A 32 3.87 -4.82 -12.30
C LYS A 32 4.48 -4.32 -11.00
N TRP A 33 4.78 -3.04 -10.95
CA TRP A 33 5.19 -2.39 -9.72
C TRP A 33 4.00 -2.18 -8.82
N SER A 34 4.21 -2.24 -7.50
CA SER A 34 3.15 -2.07 -6.51
C SER A 34 3.64 -1.28 -5.31
N VAL A 35 2.74 -0.50 -4.73
CA VAL A 35 2.90 0.10 -3.41
C VAL A 35 1.91 -0.56 -2.47
N PHE A 36 2.39 -1.09 -1.35
CA PHE A 36 1.56 -1.53 -0.23
C PHE A 36 1.60 -0.44 0.83
N PHE A 37 0.47 0.17 1.10
CA PHE A 37 0.34 1.32 1.99
C PHE A 37 -0.50 0.93 3.20
N PHE A 38 0.19 0.50 4.25
CA PHE A 38 -0.44 0.10 5.51
C PHE A 38 -0.80 1.31 6.35
N TYR A 39 -1.94 1.26 7.01
CA TYR A 39 -2.41 2.26 7.95
C TYR A 39 -3.21 1.60 9.08
N PRO A 40 -3.32 2.24 10.26
CA PRO A 40 -3.92 1.61 11.44
C PRO A 40 -5.36 1.17 11.27
N ALA A 41 -6.26 2.06 10.87
CA ALA A 41 -7.68 1.72 10.82
C ALA A 41 -8.50 2.72 10.01
N ASP A 42 -9.61 2.23 9.44
CA ASP A 42 -10.66 3.06 8.88
C ASP A 42 -11.32 3.92 9.96
N PHE A 43 -11.99 4.98 9.55
CA PHE A 43 -12.72 5.92 10.44
C PHE A 43 -11.84 6.61 11.49
N THR A 44 -10.58 6.94 11.14
CA THR A 44 -9.63 7.66 11.99
C THR A 44 -9.30 9.05 11.43
N PHE A 45 -8.32 9.76 12.02
CA PHE A 45 -8.09 11.18 11.73
C PHE A 45 -6.95 11.45 10.75
N VAL A 46 -5.80 10.79 10.89
CA VAL A 46 -4.63 10.99 10.01
C VAL A 46 -4.76 10.18 8.73
N CYS A 47 -5.26 8.97 8.80
CA CYS A 47 -5.36 8.05 7.67
C CYS A 47 -6.11 8.64 6.46
N PRO A 48 -7.26 9.33 6.62
CA PRO A 48 -7.95 9.90 5.47
C PRO A 48 -7.12 10.87 4.65
N THR A 49 -6.28 11.69 5.30
CA THR A 49 -5.44 12.69 4.62
C THR A 49 -4.36 12.03 3.77
N GLU A 50 -3.74 10.96 4.28
CA GLU A 50 -2.75 10.19 3.54
C GLU A 50 -3.36 9.48 2.33
N LEU A 51 -4.51 8.84 2.54
CA LEU A 51 -5.19 8.08 1.49
C LEU A 51 -5.74 8.99 0.39
N GLU A 52 -6.21 10.20 0.75
CA GLU A 52 -6.61 11.22 -0.22
C GLU A 52 -5.42 11.71 -1.05
N ASP A 53 -4.28 11.96 -0.41
CA ASP A 53 -3.06 12.39 -1.10
C ASP A 53 -2.63 11.38 -2.17
N LEU A 54 -2.67 10.09 -1.82
CA LEU A 54 -2.44 9.01 -2.78
C LEU A 54 -3.52 8.96 -3.88
N ALA A 55 -4.77 9.16 -3.53
CA ALA A 55 -5.87 9.16 -4.50
C ALA A 55 -5.70 10.28 -5.52
N ASN A 56 -5.27 11.46 -5.09
CA ASN A 56 -4.99 12.59 -5.96
C ASN A 56 -3.82 12.32 -6.93
N LYS A 57 -2.89 11.45 -6.57
CA LYS A 57 -1.75 11.05 -7.39
C LYS A 57 -1.92 9.72 -8.13
N TYR A 58 -3.04 9.06 -7.97
CA TYR A 58 -3.21 7.70 -8.48
C TYR A 58 -2.96 7.57 -9.98
N SER A 59 -3.44 8.53 -10.78
CA SER A 59 -3.22 8.52 -12.23
C SER A 59 -1.74 8.59 -12.61
N GLU A 60 -0.93 9.31 -11.81
CA GLU A 60 0.51 9.40 -12.03
C GLU A 60 1.21 8.08 -11.73
N PHE A 61 0.81 7.38 -10.66
CA PHE A 61 1.30 6.02 -10.37
C PHE A 61 0.91 5.03 -11.48
N GLN A 62 -0.32 5.09 -11.96
CA GLN A 62 -0.77 4.24 -13.06
C GLN A 62 0.02 4.50 -14.35
N ALA A 63 0.35 5.76 -14.64
CA ALA A 63 1.13 6.15 -15.82
C ALA A 63 2.53 5.54 -15.82
N ILE A 64 3.10 5.21 -14.66
CA ILE A 64 4.39 4.53 -14.53
C ILE A 64 4.25 3.04 -14.22
N ASN A 65 3.09 2.45 -14.53
CA ASN A 65 2.81 1.02 -14.31
C ASN A 65 2.98 0.58 -12.86
N CYS A 66 2.50 1.40 -11.93
CA CYS A 66 2.52 1.11 -10.50
C CYS A 66 1.11 1.12 -9.93
N GLU A 67 0.68 0.01 -9.32
CA GLU A 67 -0.58 -0.07 -8.61
C GLU A 67 -0.40 0.32 -7.15
N ILE A 68 -1.43 0.90 -6.54
CA ILE A 68 -1.48 1.20 -5.12
C ILE A 68 -2.46 0.23 -4.45
N TYR A 69 -2.04 -0.35 -3.34
CA TYR A 69 -2.88 -1.16 -2.47
C TYR A 69 -2.83 -0.56 -1.07
N SER A 70 -3.93 0.05 -0.62
CA SER A 70 -4.04 0.42 0.79
C SER A 70 -4.43 -0.80 1.61
N VAL A 71 -3.90 -0.94 2.81
CA VAL A 71 -4.10 -2.12 3.65
C VAL A 71 -4.34 -1.71 5.09
N SER A 72 -5.40 -2.20 5.69
CA SER A 72 -5.60 -2.19 7.15
C SER A 72 -6.19 -3.49 7.62
N CYS A 73 -6.20 -3.71 8.94
CA CYS A 73 -6.80 -4.91 9.55
C CYS A 73 -8.34 -4.88 9.59
N ASP A 74 -8.96 -3.89 8.95
CA ASP A 74 -10.41 -3.82 8.78
C ASP A 74 -10.90 -4.83 7.74
N THR A 75 -12.20 -5.12 7.77
CA THR A 75 -12.84 -5.93 6.76
C THR A 75 -13.15 -5.11 5.49
N HIS A 76 -13.37 -5.78 4.37
CA HIS A 76 -13.81 -5.13 3.13
C HIS A 76 -15.19 -4.47 3.28
N PHE A 77 -16.04 -4.96 4.19
CA PHE A 77 -17.32 -4.33 4.51
C PHE A 77 -17.12 -2.97 5.16
N VAL A 78 -16.14 -2.84 6.06
CA VAL A 78 -15.79 -1.57 6.71
C VAL A 78 -15.19 -0.60 5.69
N HIS A 79 -14.31 -1.05 4.80
CA HIS A 79 -13.79 -0.24 3.70
C HIS A 79 -14.91 0.35 2.84
N LYS A 80 -15.88 -0.48 2.46
CA LYS A 80 -17.04 -0.02 1.69
C LYS A 80 -17.84 1.03 2.46
N ALA A 81 -18.15 0.77 3.73
CA ALA A 81 -18.91 1.71 4.56
C ALA A 81 -18.21 3.05 4.69
N TRP A 82 -16.90 3.04 4.89
CA TRP A 82 -16.09 4.26 4.97
C TRP A 82 -16.09 5.04 3.65
N HIS A 83 -15.90 4.33 2.56
CA HIS A 83 -15.95 4.92 1.21
C HIS A 83 -17.31 5.53 0.91
N ASP A 84 -18.40 4.89 1.33
CA ASP A 84 -19.78 5.37 1.07
C ASP A 84 -20.10 6.66 1.84
N VAL A 85 -19.55 6.86 3.04
CA VAL A 85 -19.93 7.99 3.91
C VAL A 85 -18.90 9.12 3.96
N SER A 86 -17.64 8.87 3.59
CA SER A 86 -16.57 9.87 3.65
C SER A 86 -16.31 10.50 2.30
N LYS A 87 -16.54 11.81 2.17
CA LYS A 87 -16.24 12.54 0.92
C LYS A 87 -14.76 12.47 0.54
N THR A 88 -13.87 12.39 1.50
CA THR A 88 -12.43 12.24 1.30
C THR A 88 -12.12 10.87 0.73
N ILE A 89 -12.63 9.80 1.34
CA ILE A 89 -12.35 8.42 0.95
C ILE A 89 -13.05 8.04 -0.37
N GLN A 90 -14.15 8.69 -0.72
CA GLN A 90 -14.82 8.51 -2.03
C GLN A 90 -13.91 8.80 -3.22
N LYS A 91 -12.83 9.55 -3.03
CA LYS A 91 -11.84 9.84 -4.08
C LYS A 91 -10.95 8.64 -4.41
N ILE A 92 -10.90 7.63 -3.54
CA ILE A 92 -10.06 6.44 -3.72
C ILE A 92 -10.62 5.58 -4.85
N GLN A 93 -9.78 5.31 -5.85
CA GLN A 93 -10.07 4.41 -6.96
C GLN A 93 -9.15 3.17 -6.96
N TYR A 94 -8.08 3.19 -6.16
CA TYR A 94 -7.20 2.03 -6.01
C TYR A 94 -7.81 0.98 -5.09
N PRO A 95 -7.35 -0.28 -5.17
CA PRO A 95 -7.84 -1.35 -4.31
C PRO A 95 -7.56 -1.11 -2.83
N MET A 96 -8.59 -1.25 -2.00
CA MET A 96 -8.51 -1.20 -0.55
C MET A 96 -8.53 -2.63 -0.01
N LEU A 97 -7.37 -3.15 0.35
CA LEU A 97 -7.21 -4.53 0.81
C LEU A 97 -7.66 -4.68 2.26
N ALA A 98 -8.38 -5.75 2.53
CA ALA A 98 -8.80 -6.12 3.87
C ALA A 98 -7.85 -7.19 4.45
N ASP A 99 -7.28 -6.91 5.62
CA ASP A 99 -6.39 -7.83 6.31
C ASP A 99 -6.85 -8.15 7.74
N PRO A 100 -8.12 -8.64 7.91
CA PRO A 100 -8.68 -8.84 9.26
C PRO A 100 -7.94 -9.91 10.07
N THR A 101 -7.23 -10.83 9.44
CA THR A 101 -6.40 -11.81 10.13
C THR A 101 -5.03 -11.27 10.53
N GLY A 102 -4.62 -10.12 9.99
CA GLY A 102 -3.29 -9.55 10.18
C GLY A 102 -2.17 -10.29 9.42
N ALA A 103 -2.52 -11.18 8.50
CA ALA A 103 -1.53 -11.98 7.78
C ALA A 103 -0.59 -11.14 6.93
N LEU A 104 -1.13 -10.14 6.19
CA LEU A 104 -0.30 -9.21 5.42
C LEU A 104 0.52 -8.32 6.35
N ALA A 105 -0.08 -7.77 7.40
CA ALA A 105 0.64 -6.92 8.34
C ALA A 105 1.81 -7.66 9.00
N ARG A 106 1.66 -8.95 9.28
CA ARG A 106 2.76 -9.78 9.82
C ARG A 106 3.81 -10.09 8.77
N ASP A 107 3.42 -10.39 7.53
CA ASP A 107 4.38 -10.66 6.45
C ASP A 107 5.27 -9.44 6.17
N PHE A 108 4.69 -8.25 6.22
CA PHE A 108 5.42 -6.98 6.03
C PHE A 108 6.01 -6.42 7.35
N GLU A 109 5.90 -7.16 8.44
CA GLU A 109 6.46 -6.81 9.77
C GLU A 109 5.96 -5.46 10.32
N VAL A 110 4.70 -5.13 10.07
CA VAL A 110 4.04 -3.90 10.57
C VAL A 110 2.88 -4.18 11.53
N MET A 111 2.70 -5.43 11.97
CA MET A 111 1.61 -5.78 12.88
C MET A 111 1.92 -5.34 14.31
N ILE A 112 1.01 -4.56 14.90
CA ILE A 112 1.00 -4.24 16.33
C ILE A 112 0.11 -5.27 17.00
N GLU A 113 0.71 -6.33 17.50
CA GLU A 113 -0.03 -7.51 18.03
C GLU A 113 -0.95 -7.17 19.21
N SER A 114 -0.54 -6.22 20.07
CA SER A 114 -1.35 -5.80 21.21
C SER A 114 -2.66 -5.14 20.82
N ASP A 115 -2.67 -4.48 19.66
CA ASP A 115 -3.77 -3.61 19.24
C ASP A 115 -4.59 -4.21 18.10
N GLY A 116 -4.04 -5.20 17.40
CA GLY A 116 -4.64 -5.74 16.17
C GLY A 116 -4.66 -4.76 15.02
N LEU A 117 -3.71 -3.83 14.99
CA LEU A 117 -3.60 -2.76 14.00
C LEU A 117 -2.27 -2.85 13.26
N ALA A 118 -2.22 -2.23 12.08
CA ALA A 118 -0.96 -2.07 11.35
C ALA A 118 -0.31 -0.71 11.68
N GLU A 119 1.01 -0.70 11.72
CA GLU A 119 1.77 0.54 11.70
C GLU A 119 1.65 1.24 10.33
N ARG A 120 2.07 2.52 10.25
CA ARG A 120 2.13 3.26 8.99
C ARG A 120 3.36 2.86 8.20
N GLY A 121 3.25 1.75 7.48
CA GLY A 121 4.29 1.23 6.61
C GLY A 121 3.97 1.47 5.14
N SER A 122 4.96 1.90 4.37
CA SER A 122 4.88 2.05 2.91
C SER A 122 5.95 1.17 2.27
N PHE A 123 5.56 0.28 1.38
CA PHE A 123 6.45 -0.71 0.78
C PHE A 123 6.35 -0.63 -0.74
N ILE A 124 7.49 -0.56 -1.41
CA ILE A 124 7.58 -0.63 -2.87
C ILE A 124 8.00 -2.05 -3.24
N VAL A 125 7.16 -2.71 -4.02
CA VAL A 125 7.35 -4.09 -4.46
C VAL A 125 7.56 -4.10 -5.98
N ASN A 126 8.63 -4.74 -6.43
CA ASN A 126 8.96 -4.83 -7.85
C ASN A 126 8.11 -5.90 -8.56
N PRO A 127 8.16 -5.99 -9.92
CA PRO A 127 7.39 -6.98 -10.66
C PRO A 127 7.65 -8.45 -10.32
N GLU A 128 8.78 -8.74 -9.67
CA GLU A 128 9.13 -10.09 -9.21
C GLU A 128 8.56 -10.41 -7.82
N GLY A 129 7.85 -9.46 -7.20
CA GLY A 129 7.29 -9.64 -5.86
C GLY A 129 8.28 -9.41 -4.73
N LYS A 130 9.36 -8.66 -4.96
CA LYS A 130 10.37 -8.36 -3.93
C LYS A 130 10.26 -6.92 -3.46
N ILE A 131 10.39 -6.73 -2.15
CA ILE A 131 10.45 -5.41 -1.52
C ILE A 131 11.79 -4.76 -1.89
N VAL A 132 11.74 -3.57 -2.49
CA VAL A 132 12.95 -2.83 -2.92
C VAL A 132 13.16 -1.54 -2.12
N ALA A 133 12.12 -1.00 -1.50
CA ALA A 133 12.21 0.15 -0.61
C ALA A 133 11.05 0.11 0.37
N TYR A 134 11.25 0.64 1.56
CA TYR A 134 10.15 0.78 2.52
C TYR A 134 10.47 1.83 3.57
N GLU A 135 9.41 2.34 4.21
CA GLU A 135 9.52 3.11 5.44
C GLU A 135 8.40 2.70 6.39
N VAL A 136 8.67 2.78 7.68
CA VAL A 136 7.68 2.61 8.74
C VAL A 136 7.82 3.81 9.67
N ILE A 137 6.73 4.51 9.93
CA ILE A 137 6.72 5.72 10.76
C ILE A 137 5.69 5.62 11.89
N ALA A 138 5.86 6.46 12.89
CA ALA A 138 4.98 6.51 14.06
C ALA A 138 3.52 6.79 13.66
N GLY A 139 2.58 6.18 14.37
CA GLY A 139 1.17 6.16 14.01
C GLY A 139 0.48 7.53 13.92
N ASN A 140 1.05 8.56 14.54
CA ASN A 140 0.51 9.93 14.52
C ASN A 140 1.21 10.87 13.53
N VAL A 141 2.09 10.35 12.67
CA VAL A 141 2.81 11.12 11.64
C VAL A 141 2.28 10.75 10.26
N GLY A 142 1.80 11.74 9.51
CA GLY A 142 1.34 11.54 8.13
C GLY A 142 2.51 11.40 7.14
N ARG A 143 2.29 10.63 6.08
CA ARG A 143 3.25 10.39 4.99
C ARG A 143 2.94 11.29 3.80
N ASN A 144 3.91 11.43 2.89
CA ASN A 144 3.82 12.28 1.71
C ASN A 144 3.80 11.43 0.42
N ALA A 145 2.77 11.62 -0.41
CA ALA A 145 2.60 10.85 -1.64
C ALA A 145 3.64 11.22 -2.72
N ASP A 146 4.08 12.47 -2.78
CA ASP A 146 5.11 12.91 -3.74
C ASP A 146 6.45 12.20 -3.48
N GLU A 147 6.83 12.08 -2.23
CA GLU A 147 8.05 11.38 -1.84
C GLU A 147 7.97 9.89 -2.17
N LEU A 148 6.82 9.27 -1.92
CA LEU A 148 6.60 7.86 -2.28
C LEU A 148 6.67 7.67 -3.79
N PHE A 149 6.06 8.56 -4.56
CA PHE A 149 6.12 8.54 -6.03
C PHE A 149 7.56 8.66 -6.54
N ARG A 150 8.33 9.60 -5.98
CA ARG A 150 9.75 9.76 -6.32
C ARG A 150 10.55 8.47 -6.08
N ARG A 151 10.31 7.80 -4.96
CA ARG A 151 10.99 6.53 -4.63
C ARG A 151 10.62 5.40 -5.58
N VAL A 152 9.38 5.35 -6.03
CA VAL A 152 8.97 4.37 -7.06
C VAL A 152 9.73 4.63 -8.35
N GLN A 153 9.76 5.88 -8.83
CA GLN A 153 10.50 6.25 -10.05
C GLN A 153 11.99 5.94 -9.93
N ALA A 154 12.61 6.24 -8.80
CA ALA A 154 14.02 5.92 -8.54
C ALA A 154 14.27 4.41 -8.59
N SER A 155 13.38 3.62 -8.00
CA SER A 155 13.48 2.14 -7.99
C SER A 155 13.32 1.57 -9.40
N GLN A 156 12.40 2.11 -10.21
CA GLN A 156 12.22 1.72 -11.60
C GLN A 156 13.43 2.07 -12.45
N PHE A 157 14.01 3.25 -12.24
CA PHE A 157 15.21 3.68 -12.95
C PHE A 157 16.37 2.71 -12.72
N VAL A 158 16.63 2.34 -11.46
CA VAL A 158 17.68 1.38 -11.12
C VAL A 158 17.41 0.01 -11.74
N ALA A 159 16.17 -0.47 -11.72
CA ALA A 159 15.80 -1.76 -12.31
C ALA A 159 15.99 -1.79 -13.83
N GLU A 160 15.76 -0.67 -14.53
CA GLU A 160 15.91 -0.55 -15.98
C GLU A 160 17.36 -0.36 -16.43
N HIS A 161 18.21 0.24 -15.59
CA HIS A 161 19.57 0.65 -15.95
C HIS A 161 20.66 -0.24 -15.33
N GLY A 162 20.29 -1.32 -14.65
CA GLY A 162 21.23 -2.32 -14.12
C GLY A 162 22.23 -1.73 -13.12
N ASP A 163 23.47 -1.55 -13.53
CA ASP A 163 24.58 -1.11 -12.67
C ASP A 163 24.59 0.40 -12.37
N GLN A 164 23.67 1.16 -12.95
CA GLN A 164 23.59 2.60 -12.70
C GLN A 164 22.90 2.91 -11.38
N VAL A 165 23.27 4.04 -10.80
CA VAL A 165 22.67 4.52 -9.56
C VAL A 165 21.71 5.69 -9.85
N CYS A 166 20.70 5.86 -9.00
CA CYS A 166 19.82 7.01 -9.03
C CYS A 166 20.16 7.89 -7.82
N PRO A 167 20.89 9.00 -8.02
CA PRO A 167 21.19 9.91 -6.90
C PRO A 167 19.92 10.64 -6.42
N ALA A 168 20.01 11.23 -5.23
CA ALA A 168 18.93 11.98 -4.61
C ALA A 168 18.55 13.25 -5.40
#